data_6e1f4903b32aed29a9075e317e859d1b
#
_entry.id   6e1f4903b32aed29a9075e317e859d1b
#
_cell.length_a   1.000
_cell.length_b   1.000
_cell.length_c   1.000
_cell.angle_alpha   90.00
_cell.angle_beta   90.00
_cell.angle_gamma   90.00
#
_symmetry.space_group_name_H-M   'P 1'
#
loop_
_entity.id
_entity.type
_entity.pdbx_description
1 polymer ?
#
loop_
_entity_poly.entity_id
_entity_poly.type
_entity_poly.pdbx_seq_one_letter_code
_entity_poly.pdbx_strand_id
1 'polypeptide(L)'
;MVRTRTKKLRGGHYGRGMKAGRGKGKKGGSGMAGLHKHKWVWTIINDPLHFGGKGFTSHHPSNPDIPITLNELNNEFPRLVARGYAKESKNGYEVDLTSAGYTKLLGSGLFNKKCVIKVEKATEKAISKLSTFGTTVEVNGGGDTAE
;
A
#
# COMPACT_ATOMS: atom_id res chain seq x y z
N MET A 1 -58.09 -13.95 16.36
CA MET A 1 -56.97 -14.93 16.45
C MET A 1 -55.64 -14.25 16.24
N VAL A 2 -54.68 -14.40 17.13
CA VAL A 2 -53.35 -13.82 16.95
C VAL A 2 -52.50 -14.73 16.07
N ARG A 3 -51.87 -14.20 15.03
CA ARG A 3 -51.03 -14.97 14.11
C ARG A 3 -49.92 -15.68 14.89
N THR A 4 -49.62 -16.92 14.54
CA THR A 4 -48.60 -17.77 15.20
C THR A 4 -47.25 -17.10 15.34
N ARG A 5 -46.83 -16.32 14.33
CA ARG A 5 -45.61 -15.52 14.37
C ARG A 5 -45.64 -14.46 15.47
N THR A 6 -46.76 -13.76 15.64
CA THR A 6 -46.94 -12.74 16.66
C THR A 6 -47.00 -13.33 18.06
N LYS A 7 -47.57 -14.54 18.21
CA LYS A 7 -47.61 -15.28 19.48
C LYS A 7 -46.20 -15.65 19.98
N LYS A 8 -45.33 -16.08 19.08
CA LYS A 8 -43.92 -16.39 19.39
C LYS A 8 -43.13 -15.15 19.81
N LEU A 9 -43.57 -13.97 19.41
CA LEU A 9 -42.88 -12.70 19.73
C LEU A 9 -43.45 -12.00 20.98
N ARG A 10 -44.63 -12.43 21.48
CA ARG A 10 -45.26 -11.88 22.72
C ARG A 10 -44.55 -12.40 23.96
N GLY A 11 -44.31 -11.49 24.93
CA GLY A 11 -43.54 -11.80 26.16
C GLY A 11 -42.07 -11.99 25.91
N GLY A 12 -41.71 -12.22 24.67
CA GLY A 12 -40.36 -12.19 24.21
C GLY A 12 -40.02 -10.76 23.85
N HIS A 13 -39.22 -10.65 23.15
CA HIS A 13 -38.48 -9.50 22.77
C HIS A 13 -38.84 -9.16 21.33
N TYR A 14 -39.79 -8.28 21.13
CA TYR A 14 -40.09 -7.74 19.83
C TYR A 14 -38.87 -7.06 19.25
N GLY A 15 -38.47 -7.48 18.06
CA GLY A 15 -37.28 -6.98 17.42
C GLY A 15 -36.02 -7.28 18.28
N ARG A 16 -35.46 -6.26 18.88
CA ARG A 16 -34.24 -6.35 19.70
C ARG A 16 -34.48 -6.63 21.20
N GLY A 17 -35.69 -6.90 21.60
CA GLY A 17 -36.05 -7.18 22.99
C GLY A 17 -36.53 -5.96 23.78
N MET A 18 -37.30 -6.23 24.84
CA MET A 18 -37.90 -5.18 25.68
C MET A 18 -36.87 -4.35 26.45
N LYS A 19 -35.80 -4.98 26.90
CA LYS A 19 -34.73 -4.36 27.72
C LYS A 19 -33.46 -4.12 26.94
N ALA A 20 -33.27 -4.73 25.78
CA ALA A 20 -32.12 -4.52 24.96
C ALA A 20 -32.27 -3.19 24.23
N GLY A 21 -31.28 -2.34 24.37
CA GLY A 21 -31.25 -1.07 23.68
C GLY A 21 -31.45 -1.23 22.18
N ARG A 22 -31.98 -0.23 21.57
CA ARG A 22 -32.22 -0.17 20.12
C ARG A 22 -30.93 -0.11 19.31
N GLY A 23 -29.80 0.11 19.95
CA GLY A 23 -28.46 0.09 19.41
C GLY A 23 -27.68 -1.20 19.71
N LYS A 24 -26.38 -1.17 19.58
CA LYS A 24 -25.46 -2.30 19.78
C LYS A 24 -24.84 -2.35 21.19
N GLY A 25 -25.18 -1.40 22.10
CA GLY A 25 -24.53 -1.23 23.40
C GLY A 25 -24.52 -2.47 24.29
N LYS A 26 -25.66 -3.16 24.42
CA LYS A 26 -25.77 -4.40 25.22
C LYS A 26 -25.27 -5.66 24.50
N LYS A 27 -24.78 -5.55 23.27
CA LYS A 27 -24.30 -6.67 22.45
C LYS A 27 -22.79 -6.59 22.18
N GLY A 28 -22.04 -5.84 22.98
CA GLY A 28 -20.60 -5.70 22.84
C GLY A 28 -20.13 -4.63 21.86
N GLY A 29 -21.06 -3.86 21.26
CA GLY A 29 -20.73 -2.79 20.33
C GLY A 29 -20.62 -3.22 18.86
N SER A 30 -20.03 -2.38 18.04
CA SER A 30 -19.90 -2.56 16.59
C SER A 30 -18.48 -2.24 16.15
N GLY A 31 -18.01 -2.91 15.12
CA GLY A 31 -16.67 -2.67 14.54
C GLY A 31 -15.56 -2.87 15.56
N MET A 32 -14.66 -1.92 15.65
CA MET A 32 -13.49 -1.95 16.54
C MET A 32 -13.79 -1.46 17.98
N ALA A 33 -15.06 -1.44 18.41
CA ALA A 33 -15.41 -1.11 19.78
C ALA A 33 -14.93 -2.18 20.77
N GLY A 34 -14.51 -1.76 21.96
CA GLY A 34 -14.11 -2.64 23.05
C GLY A 34 -12.67 -3.16 22.98
N LEU A 35 -11.81 -2.54 22.20
CA LEU A 35 -10.40 -2.93 22.07
C LEU A 35 -9.62 -2.87 23.37
N HIS A 36 -10.00 -1.95 24.28
CA HIS A 36 -9.40 -1.84 25.62
C HIS A 36 -10.18 -2.60 26.70
N LYS A 37 -11.20 -3.39 26.34
CA LYS A 37 -12.03 -4.18 27.25
C LYS A 37 -12.13 -5.63 26.77
N HIS A 38 -13.30 -6.02 26.23
CA HIS A 38 -13.57 -7.41 25.85
C HIS A 38 -12.75 -7.90 24.64
N LYS A 39 -12.21 -7.00 23.81
CA LYS A 39 -11.32 -7.32 22.69
C LYS A 39 -9.84 -7.07 23.02
N TRP A 40 -9.47 -6.91 24.28
CA TRP A 40 -8.09 -6.58 24.68
C TRP A 40 -7.08 -7.63 24.22
N VAL A 41 -7.37 -8.91 24.47
CA VAL A 41 -6.49 -10.02 24.05
C VAL A 41 -6.32 -10.01 22.52
N TRP A 42 -7.41 -9.80 21.79
CA TRP A 42 -7.35 -9.67 20.33
C TRP A 42 -6.44 -8.51 19.90
N THR A 43 -6.54 -7.37 20.57
CA THR A 43 -5.73 -6.20 20.26
C THR A 43 -4.24 -6.46 20.49
N ILE A 44 -3.87 -7.10 21.62
CA ILE A 44 -2.47 -7.42 21.91
C ILE A 44 -1.87 -8.35 20.85
N ILE A 45 -2.65 -9.31 20.37
CA ILE A 45 -2.16 -10.30 19.40
C ILE A 45 -2.07 -9.70 17.99
N ASN A 46 -3.08 -8.94 17.56
CA ASN A 46 -3.20 -8.52 16.16
C ASN A 46 -2.66 -7.11 15.90
N ASP A 47 -2.72 -6.22 16.90
CA ASP A 47 -2.29 -4.83 16.77
C ASP A 47 -1.71 -4.32 18.10
N PRO A 48 -0.53 -4.80 18.51
CA PRO A 48 0.09 -4.46 19.81
C PRO A 48 0.39 -2.98 19.95
N LEU A 49 0.56 -2.25 18.83
CA LEU A 49 0.85 -0.83 18.81
C LEU A 49 -0.40 0.04 18.62
N HIS A 50 -1.59 -0.53 18.80
CA HIS A 50 -2.86 0.19 18.61
C HIS A 50 -3.00 1.39 19.57
N PHE A 51 -2.60 1.20 20.81
CA PHE A 51 -2.64 2.24 21.84
C PHE A 51 -1.27 2.84 22.08
N GLY A 52 -1.24 4.09 22.45
CA GLY A 52 -0.02 4.84 22.75
C GLY A 52 0.35 5.83 21.67
N GLY A 53 1.41 6.59 21.94
CA GLY A 53 1.96 7.56 20.98
C GLY A 53 2.75 6.84 19.88
N LYS A 54 2.50 7.23 18.64
CA LYS A 54 3.21 6.71 17.47
C LYS A 54 4.22 7.74 16.95
N GLY A 55 5.35 7.84 17.62
CA GLY A 55 6.42 8.75 17.21
C GLY A 55 6.04 10.23 17.34
N PHE A 56 6.74 11.06 16.62
CA PHE A 56 6.49 12.51 16.55
C PHE A 56 6.31 12.94 15.09
N THR A 57 5.58 14.03 14.88
CA THR A 57 5.44 14.63 13.55
C THR A 57 6.53 15.68 13.37
N SER A 58 7.35 15.56 12.34
CA SER A 58 8.33 16.57 11.97
C SER A 58 7.62 17.84 11.47
N HIS A 59 8.02 19.01 11.96
CA HIS A 59 7.57 20.30 11.43
C HIS A 59 8.17 20.62 10.05
N HIS A 60 9.27 19.97 9.70
CA HIS A 60 9.94 20.08 8.41
C HIS A 60 10.06 18.68 7.79
N PRO A 61 8.98 18.12 7.24
CA PRO A 61 9.05 16.81 6.61
C PRO A 61 9.94 16.89 5.37
N SER A 62 10.90 15.96 5.25
CA SER A 62 11.61 15.75 4.00
C SER A 62 10.70 15.01 3.02
N ASN A 63 10.79 15.35 1.74
CA ASN A 63 10.09 14.59 0.71
C ASN A 63 10.73 13.19 0.63
N PRO A 64 10.00 12.11 0.96
CA PRO A 64 10.54 10.78 0.86
C PRO A 64 10.75 10.40 -0.60
N ASP A 65 11.82 9.66 -0.89
CA ASP A 65 11.97 9.02 -2.19
C ASP A 65 10.82 8.03 -2.40
N ILE A 66 10.26 7.99 -3.61
CA ILE A 66 9.25 7.00 -4.01
C ILE A 66 10.00 5.92 -4.80
N PRO A 67 10.34 4.79 -4.14
CA PRO A 67 11.12 3.74 -4.77
C PRO A 67 10.27 2.85 -5.67
N ILE A 68 10.91 2.29 -6.70
CA ILE A 68 10.38 1.19 -7.51
C ILE A 68 11.44 0.10 -7.63
N THR A 69 11.06 -1.16 -7.45
CA THR A 69 11.93 -2.32 -7.64
C THR A 69 11.88 -2.81 -9.08
N LEU A 70 12.90 -3.58 -9.52
CA LEU A 70 12.91 -4.16 -10.87
C LEU A 70 11.72 -5.12 -11.09
N ASN A 71 11.28 -5.81 -10.05
CA ASN A 71 10.12 -6.69 -10.14
C ASN A 71 8.82 -5.90 -10.29
N GLU A 72 8.65 -4.84 -9.52
CA GLU A 72 7.50 -3.92 -9.64
C GLU A 72 7.49 -3.24 -11.00
N LEU A 73 8.64 -2.79 -11.47
CA LEU A 73 8.80 -2.21 -12.80
C LEU A 73 8.32 -3.18 -13.90
N ASN A 74 8.66 -4.47 -13.77
CA ASN A 74 8.21 -5.48 -14.72
C ASN A 74 6.68 -5.67 -14.70
N ASN A 75 6.09 -5.66 -13.51
CA ASN A 75 4.64 -5.80 -13.32
C ASN A 75 3.86 -4.55 -13.77
N GLU A 76 4.39 -3.37 -13.47
CA GLU A 76 3.78 -2.08 -13.85
C GLU A 76 4.06 -1.67 -15.31
N PHE A 77 5.00 -2.33 -15.98
CA PHE A 77 5.41 -2.00 -17.34
C PHE A 77 4.25 -1.85 -18.32
N PRO A 78 3.25 -2.75 -18.38
CA PRO A 78 2.09 -2.61 -19.26
C PRO A 78 1.27 -1.33 -18.97
N ARG A 79 1.21 -0.94 -17.69
CA ARG A 79 0.51 0.28 -17.26
C ARG A 79 1.28 1.53 -17.64
N LEU A 80 2.63 1.49 -17.56
CA LEU A 80 3.48 2.60 -17.98
C LEU A 80 3.37 2.85 -19.49
N VAL A 81 3.30 1.78 -20.29
CA VAL A 81 3.03 1.87 -21.74
C VAL A 81 1.65 2.46 -22.00
N ALA A 82 0.62 1.96 -21.34
CA ALA A 82 -0.75 2.45 -21.51
C ALA A 82 -0.93 3.93 -21.12
N ARG A 83 -0.15 4.41 -20.14
CA ARG A 83 -0.14 5.80 -19.69
C ARG A 83 0.80 6.71 -20.49
N GLY A 84 1.58 6.16 -21.42
CA GLY A 84 2.49 6.91 -22.27
C GLY A 84 3.84 7.28 -21.63
N TYR A 85 4.16 6.75 -20.45
CA TYR A 85 5.46 6.93 -19.79
C TYR A 85 6.55 6.00 -20.34
N ALA A 86 6.16 4.96 -21.08
CA ALA A 86 7.05 4.10 -21.81
C ALA A 86 6.73 4.19 -23.30
N LYS A 87 7.70 4.65 -24.10
CA LYS A 87 7.58 4.81 -25.54
C LYS A 87 8.41 3.76 -26.26
N GLU A 88 7.90 3.24 -27.36
CA GLU A 88 8.69 2.38 -28.24
C GLU A 88 9.71 3.21 -29.03
N SER A 89 10.96 2.80 -29.00
CA SER A 89 12.05 3.35 -29.78
C SER A 89 12.69 2.26 -30.64
N LYS A 90 13.46 2.64 -31.66
CA LYS A 90 14.13 1.70 -32.60
C LYS A 90 14.99 0.63 -31.90
N ASN A 91 15.50 0.92 -30.70
CA ASN A 91 16.41 0.04 -29.93
C ASN A 91 15.77 -0.57 -28.68
N GLY A 92 14.45 -0.47 -28.50
CA GLY A 92 13.73 -0.93 -27.31
C GLY A 92 12.72 0.09 -26.81
N TYR A 93 12.51 0.13 -25.51
CA TYR A 93 11.58 1.08 -24.88
C TYR A 93 12.36 2.20 -24.18
N GLU A 94 11.87 3.40 -24.25
CA GLU A 94 12.31 4.53 -23.44
C GLU A 94 11.29 4.75 -22.31
N VAL A 95 11.71 4.60 -21.06
CA VAL A 95 10.84 4.64 -19.89
C VAL A 95 11.23 5.83 -19.01
N ASP A 96 10.30 6.74 -18.80
CA ASP A 96 10.50 7.88 -17.90
C ASP A 96 9.80 7.62 -16.57
N LEU A 97 10.58 7.18 -15.59
CA LEU A 97 10.10 6.90 -14.24
C LEU A 97 9.87 8.18 -13.44
N THR A 98 10.62 9.24 -13.71
CA THR A 98 10.45 10.53 -13.05
C THR A 98 9.07 11.12 -13.35
N SER A 99 8.67 11.12 -14.62
CA SER A 99 7.33 11.54 -15.03
C SER A 99 6.23 10.61 -14.51
N ALA A 100 6.52 9.34 -14.29
CA ALA A 100 5.60 8.39 -13.66
C ALA A 100 5.46 8.57 -12.15
N GLY A 101 6.29 9.43 -11.52
CA GLY A 101 6.26 9.74 -10.09
C GLY A 101 7.19 8.89 -9.23
N TYR A 102 8.10 8.12 -9.85
CA TYR A 102 9.10 7.34 -9.13
C TYR A 102 10.45 8.07 -9.13
N THR A 103 11.05 8.23 -7.95
CA THR A 103 12.31 8.97 -7.80
C THR A 103 13.53 8.05 -7.67
N LYS A 104 13.34 6.80 -7.22
CA LYS A 104 14.44 5.88 -6.93
C LYS A 104 14.24 4.48 -7.48
N LEU A 105 15.25 3.97 -8.19
CA LEU A 105 15.26 2.61 -8.74
C LEU A 105 16.05 1.67 -7.85
N LEU A 106 15.44 0.57 -7.42
CA LEU A 106 16.03 -0.44 -6.55
C LEU A 106 16.28 -1.76 -7.29
N GLY A 107 17.41 -2.40 -7.03
CA GLY A 107 17.86 -3.63 -7.70
C GLY A 107 17.22 -4.94 -7.23
N SER A 108 16.05 -4.92 -6.58
CA SER A 108 15.33 -6.13 -6.18
C SER A 108 14.52 -6.71 -7.34
N GLY A 109 14.66 -8.01 -7.58
CA GLY A 109 13.99 -8.71 -8.68
C GLY A 109 14.80 -8.77 -9.97
N LEU A 110 14.11 -9.08 -11.06
CA LEU A 110 14.66 -9.22 -12.42
C LEU A 110 13.82 -8.41 -13.41
N PHE A 111 14.50 -7.81 -14.38
CA PHE A 111 13.87 -7.07 -15.46
C PHE A 111 14.60 -7.40 -16.77
N ASN A 112 13.95 -8.09 -17.69
CA ASN A 112 14.56 -8.70 -18.87
C ASN A 112 14.23 -7.97 -20.18
N LYS A 113 13.79 -6.73 -20.11
CA LYS A 113 13.44 -5.95 -21.32
C LYS A 113 14.55 -4.97 -21.65
N LYS A 114 14.85 -4.84 -22.93
CA LYS A 114 15.79 -3.81 -23.40
C LYS A 114 15.11 -2.46 -23.40
N CYS A 115 15.61 -1.55 -22.57
CA CYS A 115 15.06 -0.20 -22.49
C CYS A 115 16.12 0.81 -22.02
N VAL A 116 15.81 2.07 -22.21
CA VAL A 116 16.49 3.20 -21.62
C VAL A 116 15.60 3.72 -20.49
N ILE A 117 16.09 3.73 -19.27
CA ILE A 117 15.32 4.13 -18.09
C ILE A 117 15.84 5.48 -17.58
N LYS A 118 14.97 6.47 -17.52
CA LYS A 118 15.25 7.78 -16.93
C LYS A 118 14.73 7.81 -15.50
N VAL A 119 15.57 8.14 -14.53
CA VAL A 119 15.25 8.20 -13.11
C VAL A 119 16.16 9.20 -12.38
N GLU A 120 15.71 9.74 -11.25
CA GLU A 120 16.51 10.68 -10.46
C GLU A 120 17.66 9.98 -9.72
N LYS A 121 17.39 8.82 -9.11
CA LYS A 121 18.36 8.05 -8.33
C LYS A 121 18.27 6.56 -8.66
N ALA A 122 19.42 5.89 -8.75
CA ALA A 122 19.46 4.43 -8.94
C ALA A 122 20.51 3.81 -8.02
N THR A 123 20.23 2.62 -7.50
CA THR A 123 21.20 1.85 -6.72
C THR A 123 22.20 1.13 -7.63
N GLU A 124 23.44 0.97 -7.20
CA GLU A 124 24.49 0.27 -7.96
C GLU A 124 24.07 -1.15 -8.38
N LYS A 125 23.37 -1.86 -7.45
CA LYS A 125 22.82 -3.19 -7.76
C LYS A 125 21.77 -3.17 -8.87
N ALA A 126 21.01 -2.10 -9.02
CA ALA A 126 20.04 -1.95 -10.11
C ALA A 126 20.79 -1.74 -11.44
N ILE A 127 21.76 -0.84 -11.45
CA ILE A 127 22.57 -0.51 -12.63
C ILE A 127 23.33 -1.75 -13.13
N SER A 128 24.02 -2.47 -12.24
CA SER A 128 24.78 -3.67 -12.59
C SER A 128 23.92 -4.80 -13.14
N LYS A 129 22.72 -5.02 -12.59
CA LYS A 129 21.77 -6.00 -13.12
C LYS A 129 21.22 -5.60 -14.49
N LEU A 130 20.86 -4.35 -14.66
CA LEU A 130 20.28 -3.84 -15.92
C LEU A 130 21.29 -3.81 -17.05
N SER A 131 22.56 -3.48 -16.78
CA SER A 131 23.63 -3.51 -17.77
C SER A 131 23.83 -4.91 -18.34
N THR A 132 23.70 -5.97 -17.53
CA THR A 132 23.79 -7.37 -17.98
C THR A 132 22.71 -7.72 -19.02
N PHE A 133 21.54 -7.07 -18.96
CA PHE A 133 20.44 -7.28 -19.90
C PHE A 133 20.39 -6.26 -21.04
N GLY A 134 21.42 -5.41 -21.16
CA GLY A 134 21.50 -4.40 -22.23
C GLY A 134 20.53 -3.23 -22.04
N THR A 135 20.14 -2.96 -20.80
CA THR A 135 19.33 -1.79 -20.41
C THR A 135 20.25 -0.70 -19.90
N THR A 136 20.11 0.52 -20.41
CA THR A 136 20.83 1.69 -19.95
C THR A 136 20.00 2.49 -18.96
N VAL A 137 20.62 3.00 -17.91
CA VAL A 137 19.98 3.84 -16.90
C VAL A 137 20.56 5.24 -16.98
N GLU A 138 19.74 6.22 -17.28
CA GLU A 138 20.09 7.64 -17.25
C GLU A 138 19.64 8.23 -15.92
N VAL A 139 20.58 8.66 -15.11
CA VAL A 139 20.31 9.28 -13.80
C VAL A 139 20.33 10.79 -13.97
N ASN A 140 19.17 11.44 -13.84
CA ASN A 140 19.00 12.88 -14.00
C ASN A 140 19.25 13.70 -12.70
N GLY A 141 19.51 13.04 -11.56
CA GLY A 141 19.82 13.68 -10.29
C GLY A 141 21.33 13.84 -10.13
N GLY A 142 21.77 15.04 -9.81
CA GLY A 142 23.17 15.32 -9.46
C GLY A 142 23.66 14.41 -8.34
N GLY A 143 24.83 13.83 -8.53
CA GLY A 143 25.42 12.77 -7.73
C GLY A 143 25.27 12.91 -6.22
N ASP A 144 24.64 11.90 -5.65
CA ASP A 144 24.95 11.36 -4.34
C ASP A 144 25.21 9.86 -4.54
N THR A 145 26.42 9.53 -4.97
CA THR A 145 27.03 8.24 -4.66
C THR A 145 27.22 8.25 -3.16
N ALA A 146 26.24 7.73 -2.41
CA ALA A 146 26.41 7.49 -0.99
C ALA A 146 27.44 6.35 -0.82
N GLU A 147 28.53 6.67 -0.14
CA GLU A 147 29.46 5.76 0.49
C GLU A 147 28.76 4.70 1.36
#